data_6a2eadb4f768639a384be85a654d3976
#
_entry.id   6a2eadb4f768639a384be85a654d3976
#
_cell.length_a   1.000
_cell.length_b   1.000
_cell.length_c   1.000
_cell.angle_alpha   90.00
_cell.angle_beta   90.00
_cell.angle_gamma   90.00
#
_symmetry.space_group_name_H-M   'P 1'
#
loop_
_entity.id
_entity.type
_entity.pdbx_description
1 polymer ?
#
loop_
_entity_poly.entity_id
_entity_poly.type
_entity_poly.pdbx_seq_one_letter_code
_entity_poly.pdbx_strand_id
1 'polypeptide(L)'
;MYAWVCNSERGLSVLVTSTFYRAVQWVVFLVLTLVVALTISWALWAQVDFAYPWLHDHAGMAENIAYYGPRNAIRPAFEQTTTQERMRLFHGIVQAIQQHGVGLESMVYHDAQGKPINTLLTLPEIVHLQDVANLLDKLKQGALVALFGWVLMLVRLLQSRQVLPTPKQLLLGMTGLGVVVGLVLVLGAVQVFYQLHQWVFPAGHQWFFYYEQSLMSMMMQAPDLFGYIAVMLSVTALIISMGLLWLYQQLVSKR
;
A
#
# COMPACT_ATOMS: atom_id res chain seq x y z
N MET A 1 10.85 -49.09 36.78
CA MET A 1 10.08 -48.96 35.52
C MET A 1 9.46 -47.57 35.36
N TYR A 2 9.27 -46.76 36.39
CA TYR A 2 8.65 -45.43 36.33
C TYR A 2 9.56 -44.26 35.95
N ALA A 3 10.87 -44.41 36.02
CA ALA A 3 11.80 -43.31 35.70
C ALA A 3 12.02 -43.03 34.19
N TRP A 4 11.70 -44.00 33.33
CA TRP A 4 11.86 -43.87 31.86
C TRP A 4 10.72 -43.11 31.17
N VAL A 5 9.50 -43.19 31.70
CA VAL A 5 8.32 -42.53 31.12
C VAL A 5 8.36 -41.00 31.36
N CYS A 6 8.84 -40.58 32.55
CA CYS A 6 8.88 -39.15 32.90
C CYS A 6 9.97 -38.35 32.13
N ASN A 7 10.96 -39.03 31.56
CA ASN A 7 12.03 -38.38 30.78
C ASN A 7 11.64 -38.21 29.28
N SER A 8 10.78 -39.08 28.76
CA SER A 8 10.29 -38.99 27.38
C SER A 8 9.29 -37.85 27.21
N GLU A 9 8.39 -37.62 28.18
CA GLU A 9 7.40 -36.54 28.13
C GLU A 9 8.05 -35.15 28.26
N ARG A 10 9.06 -35.00 29.10
CA ARG A 10 9.84 -33.75 29.21
C ARG A 10 10.64 -33.46 27.93
N GLY A 11 11.22 -34.48 27.31
CA GLY A 11 11.95 -34.35 26.04
C GLY A 11 11.01 -33.92 24.90
N LEU A 12 9.82 -34.51 24.84
CA LEU A 12 8.80 -34.18 23.82
C LEU A 12 8.28 -32.73 23.97
N SER A 13 7.97 -32.31 25.21
CA SER A 13 7.48 -30.95 25.48
C SER A 13 8.53 -29.87 25.15
N VAL A 14 9.80 -30.11 25.44
CA VAL A 14 10.89 -29.18 25.09
C VAL A 14 11.10 -29.09 23.58
N LEU A 15 11.00 -30.18 22.85
CA LEU A 15 11.11 -30.20 21.38
C LEU A 15 9.94 -29.47 20.72
N VAL A 16 8.71 -29.70 21.19
CA VAL A 16 7.50 -29.04 20.65
C VAL A 16 7.54 -27.53 20.91
N THR A 17 7.94 -27.10 22.10
CA THR A 17 8.05 -25.68 22.44
C THR A 17 9.16 -24.99 21.62
N SER A 18 10.28 -25.65 21.39
CA SER A 18 11.39 -25.07 20.58
C SER A 18 11.00 -24.91 19.10
N THR A 19 10.28 -25.88 18.54
CA THR A 19 9.80 -25.85 17.17
C THR A 19 8.72 -24.77 16.98
N PHE A 20 7.78 -24.68 17.91
CA PHE A 20 6.76 -23.64 17.90
C PHE A 20 7.37 -22.24 17.99
N TYR A 21 8.31 -22.03 18.90
CA TYR A 21 9.00 -20.73 19.05
C TYR A 21 9.74 -20.32 17.77
N ARG A 22 10.41 -21.25 17.10
CA ARG A 22 11.06 -21.00 15.80
C ARG A 22 10.06 -20.62 14.72
N ALA A 23 8.93 -21.33 14.65
CA ALA A 23 7.87 -21.01 13.69
C ALA A 23 7.33 -19.60 13.91
N VAL A 24 7.06 -19.19 15.15
CA VAL A 24 6.62 -17.83 15.50
C VAL A 24 7.65 -16.78 15.08
N GLN A 25 8.95 -17.03 15.37
CA GLN A 25 10.01 -16.11 14.95
C GLN A 25 10.03 -15.91 13.42
N TRP A 26 9.88 -16.98 12.65
CA TRP A 26 9.84 -16.89 11.19
C TRP A 26 8.61 -16.15 10.70
N VAL A 27 7.44 -16.42 11.25
CA VAL A 27 6.21 -15.70 10.88
C VAL A 27 6.37 -14.20 11.14
N VAL A 28 6.86 -13.82 12.34
CA VAL A 28 7.12 -12.42 12.69
C VAL A 28 8.14 -11.78 11.72
N PHE A 29 9.24 -12.46 11.44
CA PHE A 29 10.25 -11.95 10.51
C PHE A 29 9.73 -11.77 9.09
N LEU A 30 8.93 -12.72 8.58
CA LEU A 30 8.32 -12.63 7.25
C LEU A 30 7.30 -11.50 7.16
N VAL A 31 6.46 -11.32 8.19
CA VAL A 31 5.51 -10.21 8.26
C VAL A 31 6.25 -8.86 8.28
N LEU A 32 7.26 -8.73 9.13
CA LEU A 32 8.08 -7.50 9.18
C LEU A 32 8.82 -7.26 7.85
N THR A 33 9.33 -8.31 7.20
CA THR A 33 9.96 -8.20 5.87
C THR A 33 8.96 -7.67 4.84
N LEU A 34 7.73 -8.17 4.84
CA LEU A 34 6.67 -7.68 3.94
C LEU A 34 6.33 -6.22 4.22
N VAL A 35 6.19 -5.81 5.49
CA VAL A 35 5.91 -4.41 5.84
C VAL A 35 7.03 -3.49 5.38
N VAL A 36 8.30 -3.86 5.61
CA VAL A 36 9.47 -3.11 5.14
C VAL A 36 9.47 -3.03 3.60
N ALA A 37 9.20 -4.14 2.92
CA ALA A 37 9.15 -4.19 1.47
C ALA A 37 8.02 -3.34 0.88
N LEU A 38 6.82 -3.35 1.50
CA LEU A 38 5.71 -2.46 1.13
C LEU A 38 6.06 -0.98 1.32
N THR A 39 6.76 -0.64 2.41
CA THR A 39 7.22 0.72 2.66
C THR A 39 8.21 1.20 1.59
N ILE A 40 9.16 0.35 1.23
CA ILE A 40 10.12 0.66 0.15
C ILE A 40 9.39 0.77 -1.19
N SER A 41 8.47 -0.15 -1.48
CA SER A 41 7.65 -0.14 -2.70
C SER A 41 6.86 1.16 -2.83
N TRP A 42 6.18 1.59 -1.77
CA TRP A 42 5.48 2.88 -1.72
C TRP A 42 6.43 4.04 -2.02
N ALA A 43 7.58 4.10 -1.33
CA ALA A 43 8.55 5.18 -1.51
C ALA A 43 9.09 5.26 -2.95
N LEU A 44 9.28 4.13 -3.62
CA LEU A 44 9.72 4.07 -5.02
C LEU A 44 8.62 4.55 -5.98
N TRP A 45 7.41 4.01 -5.86
CA TRP A 45 6.31 4.35 -6.76
C TRP A 45 5.83 5.79 -6.58
N ALA A 46 5.87 6.32 -5.36
CA ALA A 46 5.52 7.71 -5.09
C ALA A 46 6.46 8.72 -5.78
N GLN A 47 7.72 8.36 -6.07
CA GLN A 47 8.67 9.23 -6.79
C GLN A 47 8.35 9.36 -8.29
N VAL A 48 7.58 8.41 -8.82
CA VAL A 48 7.15 8.39 -10.23
C VAL A 48 5.63 8.50 -10.35
N ASP A 49 5.00 9.15 -9.37
CA ASP A 49 3.56 9.40 -9.33
C ASP A 49 2.71 8.13 -9.59
N PHE A 50 3.15 6.99 -9.04
CA PHE A 50 2.49 5.69 -9.21
C PHE A 50 2.21 5.34 -10.68
N ALA A 51 3.13 5.70 -11.58
CA ALA A 51 3.02 5.54 -13.03
C ALA A 51 1.76 6.22 -13.63
N TYR A 52 1.19 7.21 -12.96
CA TYR A 52 0.01 7.93 -13.45
C TYR A 52 0.17 8.47 -14.87
N PRO A 53 1.33 9.03 -15.31
CA PRO A 53 1.48 9.47 -16.69
C PRO A 53 1.23 8.36 -17.73
N TRP A 54 1.69 7.15 -17.45
CA TRP A 54 1.43 6.01 -18.33
C TRP A 54 -0.01 5.52 -18.22
N LEU A 55 -0.55 5.42 -17.01
CA LEU A 55 -1.92 4.98 -16.76
C LEU A 55 -2.94 5.95 -17.37
N HIS A 56 -2.69 7.25 -17.32
CA HIS A 56 -3.55 8.27 -17.92
C HIS A 56 -3.81 7.98 -19.41
N ASP A 57 -2.76 7.63 -20.16
CA ASP A 57 -2.85 7.45 -21.60
C ASP A 57 -3.26 6.01 -22.02
N HIS A 58 -3.14 5.01 -21.11
CA HIS A 58 -3.32 3.60 -21.46
C HIS A 58 -4.38 2.86 -20.64
N ALA A 59 -4.89 3.46 -19.56
CA ALA A 59 -5.85 2.82 -18.66
C ALA A 59 -7.24 3.49 -18.64
N GLY A 60 -7.54 4.31 -19.64
CA GLY A 60 -8.87 4.91 -19.81
C GLY A 60 -9.10 6.23 -19.08
N MET A 61 -8.10 6.78 -18.37
CA MET A 61 -8.27 8.01 -17.59
C MET A 61 -8.43 9.24 -18.49
N ALA A 62 -7.72 9.30 -19.63
CA ALA A 62 -7.87 10.37 -20.60
C ALA A 62 -9.30 10.40 -21.17
N GLU A 63 -9.85 9.23 -21.51
CA GLU A 63 -11.22 9.07 -22.01
C GLU A 63 -12.25 9.44 -20.96
N ASN A 64 -12.00 9.03 -19.71
CA ASN A 64 -12.85 9.37 -18.56
C ASN A 64 -12.93 10.89 -18.36
N ILE A 65 -11.78 11.59 -18.45
CA ILE A 65 -11.73 13.06 -18.37
C ILE A 65 -12.45 13.70 -19.55
N ALA A 66 -12.24 13.20 -20.77
CA ALA A 66 -12.90 13.73 -21.96
C ALA A 66 -14.44 13.58 -21.90
N TYR A 67 -14.92 12.49 -21.30
CA TYR A 67 -16.35 12.23 -21.15
C TYR A 67 -16.99 13.04 -20.01
N TYR A 68 -16.38 13.01 -18.81
CA TYR A 68 -16.98 13.63 -17.63
C TYR A 68 -16.55 15.08 -17.40
N GLY A 69 -15.42 15.54 -17.95
CA GLY A 69 -14.95 16.91 -17.80
C GLY A 69 -15.98 17.96 -18.18
N PRO A 70 -16.58 17.92 -19.40
CA PRO A 70 -17.63 18.84 -19.81
C PRO A 70 -18.95 18.72 -19.00
N ARG A 71 -19.11 17.62 -18.26
CA ARG A 71 -20.30 17.31 -17.45
C ARG A 71 -20.12 17.65 -15.97
N ASN A 72 -18.93 18.11 -15.57
CA ASN A 72 -18.71 18.44 -14.17
C ASN A 72 -19.56 19.64 -13.75
N ALA A 73 -20.41 19.43 -12.75
CA ALA A 73 -21.39 20.42 -12.30
C ALA A 73 -20.79 21.53 -11.40
N ILE A 74 -19.57 21.30 -10.85
CA ILE A 74 -18.98 22.17 -9.82
C ILE A 74 -17.76 22.91 -10.36
N ARG A 75 -16.93 22.26 -11.18
CA ARG A 75 -15.66 22.77 -11.69
C ARG A 75 -15.65 22.74 -13.21
N PRO A 76 -15.78 23.91 -13.87
CA PRO A 76 -15.93 23.96 -15.34
C PRO A 76 -14.60 23.78 -16.07
N ALA A 77 -14.69 23.41 -17.33
CA ALA A 77 -13.61 23.50 -18.32
C ALA A 77 -12.35 22.67 -18.01
N PHE A 78 -12.46 21.59 -17.21
CA PHE A 78 -11.31 20.73 -16.91
C PHE A 78 -10.84 19.95 -18.15
N GLU A 79 -11.73 19.67 -19.09
CA GLU A 79 -11.39 19.06 -20.38
C GLU A 79 -10.48 19.93 -21.25
N GLN A 80 -10.40 21.24 -20.97
CA GLN A 80 -9.50 22.19 -21.67
C GLN A 80 -8.07 22.17 -21.12
N THR A 81 -7.82 21.45 -20.02
CA THR A 81 -6.48 21.28 -19.47
C THR A 81 -5.63 20.40 -20.38
N THR A 82 -4.33 20.69 -20.44
CA THR A 82 -3.37 19.83 -21.14
C THR A 82 -3.08 18.57 -20.33
N THR A 83 -2.59 17.51 -21.00
CA THR A 83 -2.09 16.31 -20.31
C THR A 83 -1.01 16.66 -19.29
N GLN A 84 -0.09 17.58 -19.64
CA GLN A 84 0.96 18.03 -18.72
C GLN A 84 0.38 18.69 -17.45
N GLU A 85 -0.68 19.48 -17.58
CA GLU A 85 -1.35 20.09 -16.42
C GLU A 85 -1.99 19.02 -15.53
N ARG A 86 -2.61 18.01 -16.10
CA ARG A 86 -3.18 16.88 -15.36
C ARG A 86 -2.10 16.10 -14.58
N MET A 87 -0.93 15.87 -15.21
CA MET A 87 0.25 15.27 -14.53
C MET A 87 0.72 16.13 -13.36
N ARG A 88 0.83 17.47 -13.57
CA ARG A 88 1.22 18.42 -12.52
C ARG A 88 0.26 18.38 -11.34
N LEU A 89 -1.04 18.34 -11.61
CA LEU A 89 -2.08 18.29 -10.57
C LEU A 89 -2.02 16.98 -9.78
N PHE A 90 -1.88 15.84 -10.46
CA PHE A 90 -1.74 14.56 -9.79
C PHE A 90 -0.46 14.49 -8.94
N HIS A 91 0.66 14.94 -9.49
CA HIS A 91 1.93 15.09 -8.75
C HIS A 91 1.73 15.95 -7.49
N GLY A 92 1.03 17.08 -7.62
CA GLY A 92 0.70 17.95 -6.49
C GLY A 92 -0.08 17.23 -5.39
N ILE A 93 -1.08 16.41 -5.74
CA ILE A 93 -1.83 15.60 -4.78
C ILE A 93 -0.91 14.57 -4.10
N VAL A 94 -0.09 13.86 -4.88
CA VAL A 94 0.87 12.87 -4.33
C VAL A 94 1.82 13.54 -3.34
N GLN A 95 2.36 14.72 -3.68
CA GLN A 95 3.24 15.47 -2.78
C GLN A 95 2.51 15.96 -1.52
N ALA A 96 1.33 16.54 -1.68
CA ALA A 96 0.56 17.03 -0.54
C ALA A 96 0.23 15.92 0.47
N ILE A 97 -0.22 14.76 -0.01
CA ILE A 97 -0.50 13.61 0.85
C ILE A 97 0.75 13.15 1.62
N GLN A 98 1.93 13.24 1.00
CA GLN A 98 3.19 12.87 1.66
C GLN A 98 3.71 13.93 2.62
N GLN A 99 3.25 15.17 2.50
CA GLN A 99 3.63 16.34 3.29
C GLN A 99 2.49 16.84 4.19
N HIS A 100 1.83 15.94 4.89
CA HIS A 100 0.79 16.26 5.88
C HIS A 100 -0.43 17.02 5.32
N GLY A 101 -0.71 16.92 4.03
CA GLY A 101 -1.82 17.61 3.36
C GLY A 101 -1.49 19.06 2.92
N VAL A 102 -0.25 19.51 3.09
CA VAL A 102 0.15 20.88 2.73
C VAL A 102 -0.04 21.13 1.24
N GLY A 103 -0.73 22.22 0.89
CA GLY A 103 -0.93 22.66 -0.49
C GLY A 103 -2.24 22.18 -1.14
N LEU A 104 -3.03 21.29 -0.51
CA LEU A 104 -4.31 20.80 -1.06
C LEU A 104 -5.28 21.94 -1.38
N GLU A 105 -5.43 22.91 -0.49
CA GLU A 105 -6.39 24.02 -0.63
C GLU A 105 -6.04 24.99 -1.77
N SER A 106 -4.75 25.10 -2.10
CA SER A 106 -4.23 26.07 -3.06
C SER A 106 -4.03 25.53 -4.47
N MET A 107 -4.43 24.28 -4.74
CA MET A 107 -4.28 23.69 -6.07
C MET A 107 -5.24 24.34 -7.06
N VAL A 108 -4.68 25.00 -8.09
CA VAL A 108 -5.42 25.61 -9.19
C VAL A 108 -5.06 24.89 -10.48
N TYR A 109 -6.07 24.65 -11.34
CA TYR A 109 -5.84 24.12 -12.67
C TYR A 109 -5.92 25.23 -13.73
N HIS A 110 -5.17 25.03 -14.83
CA HIS A 110 -4.94 26.02 -15.86
C HIS A 110 -5.36 25.49 -17.24
N ASP A 111 -5.77 26.41 -18.10
CA ASP A 111 -6.00 26.10 -19.51
C ASP A 111 -4.69 25.89 -20.29
N ALA A 112 -4.81 25.59 -21.59
CA ALA A 112 -3.68 25.36 -22.47
C ALA A 112 -2.76 26.59 -22.65
N GLN A 113 -3.21 27.78 -22.30
CA GLN A 113 -2.47 29.04 -22.33
C GLN A 113 -1.84 29.38 -20.98
N GLY A 114 -2.02 28.53 -19.95
CA GLY A 114 -1.51 28.74 -18.61
C GLY A 114 -2.34 29.71 -17.76
N LYS A 115 -3.54 30.07 -18.21
CA LYS A 115 -4.44 30.93 -17.44
C LYS A 115 -5.17 30.10 -16.39
N PRO A 116 -5.23 30.55 -15.11
CA PRO A 116 -5.93 29.85 -14.06
C PRO A 116 -7.44 29.84 -14.33
N ILE A 117 -8.06 28.67 -14.19
CA ILE A 117 -9.50 28.47 -14.38
C ILE A 117 -10.21 28.45 -13.02
N ASN A 118 -9.82 27.52 -12.12
CA ASN A 118 -10.45 27.38 -10.80
C ASN A 118 -9.57 26.56 -9.86
N THR A 119 -9.94 26.46 -8.57
CA THR A 119 -9.34 25.51 -7.64
C THR A 119 -9.72 24.08 -8.03
N LEU A 120 -8.76 23.15 -7.89
CA LEU A 120 -8.97 21.74 -8.24
C LEU A 120 -9.96 21.04 -7.31
N LEU A 121 -9.78 21.23 -6.02
CA LEU A 121 -10.46 20.48 -4.96
C LEU A 121 -11.61 21.27 -4.34
N THR A 122 -12.69 20.60 -4.02
CA THR A 122 -13.77 21.08 -3.17
C THR A 122 -13.43 20.85 -1.70
N LEU A 123 -14.11 21.51 -0.77
CA LEU A 123 -13.86 21.34 0.66
C LEU A 123 -13.99 19.89 1.14
N PRO A 124 -15.01 19.10 0.77
CA PRO A 124 -15.07 17.69 1.14
C PRO A 124 -13.89 16.84 0.61
N GLU A 125 -13.39 17.14 -0.61
CA GLU A 125 -12.22 16.47 -1.18
C GLU A 125 -10.93 16.82 -0.43
N ILE A 126 -10.77 18.08 -0.02
CA ILE A 126 -9.64 18.51 0.83
C ILE A 126 -9.66 17.78 2.16
N VAL A 127 -10.82 17.70 2.82
CA VAL A 127 -10.98 16.95 4.09
C VAL A 127 -10.62 15.48 3.89
N HIS A 128 -11.11 14.85 2.83
CA HIS A 128 -10.79 13.45 2.55
C HIS A 128 -9.30 13.22 2.29
N LEU A 129 -8.66 14.05 1.45
CA LEU A 129 -7.23 13.94 1.18
C LEU A 129 -6.37 14.26 2.41
N GLN A 130 -6.84 15.14 3.30
CA GLN A 130 -6.21 15.37 4.60
C GLN A 130 -6.28 14.13 5.50
N ASP A 131 -7.43 13.43 5.51
CA ASP A 131 -7.55 12.15 6.23
C ASP A 131 -6.60 11.08 5.66
N VAL A 132 -6.46 11.03 4.32
CA VAL A 132 -5.49 10.15 3.66
C VAL A 132 -4.05 10.51 4.07
N ALA A 133 -3.69 11.79 4.12
CA ALA A 133 -2.38 12.25 4.57
C ALA A 133 -2.13 11.84 6.04
N ASN A 134 -3.10 12.05 6.92
CA ASN A 134 -3.03 11.66 8.33
C ASN A 134 -2.88 10.13 8.50
N LEU A 135 -3.57 9.34 7.67
CA LEU A 135 -3.42 7.89 7.65
C LEU A 135 -2.00 7.49 7.21
N LEU A 136 -1.49 8.11 6.15
CA LEU A 136 -0.15 7.84 5.65
C LEU A 136 0.93 8.16 6.71
N ASP A 137 0.77 9.23 7.46
CA ASP A 137 1.69 9.58 8.56
C ASP A 137 1.69 8.53 9.68
N LYS A 138 0.53 7.99 10.04
CA LYS A 138 0.43 6.87 10.99
C LYS A 138 1.09 5.60 10.43
N LEU A 139 0.89 5.32 9.15
CA LEU A 139 1.55 4.18 8.48
C LEU A 139 3.07 4.33 8.43
N LYS A 140 3.59 5.54 8.16
CA LYS A 140 5.03 5.84 8.23
C LYS A 140 5.61 5.61 9.63
N GLN A 141 4.91 6.03 10.69
CA GLN A 141 5.31 5.78 12.08
C GLN A 141 5.33 4.26 12.37
N GLY A 142 4.28 3.54 11.99
CA GLY A 142 4.23 2.08 12.10
C GLY A 142 5.35 1.37 11.32
N ALA A 143 5.68 1.87 10.13
CA ALA A 143 6.78 1.36 9.31
C ALA A 143 8.15 1.53 9.98
N LEU A 144 8.40 2.66 10.66
CA LEU A 144 9.63 2.87 11.44
C LEU A 144 9.75 1.87 12.59
N VAL A 145 8.66 1.62 13.32
CA VAL A 145 8.63 0.59 14.38
C VAL A 145 8.87 -0.80 13.79
N ALA A 146 8.22 -1.10 12.67
CA ALA A 146 8.40 -2.37 11.96
C ALA A 146 9.84 -2.57 11.46
N LEU A 147 10.47 -1.52 10.92
CA LEU A 147 11.87 -1.54 10.49
C LEU A 147 12.80 -1.83 11.67
N PHE A 148 12.60 -1.17 12.80
CA PHE A 148 13.38 -1.45 14.01
C PHE A 148 13.22 -2.89 14.48
N GLY A 149 11.98 -3.39 14.56
CA GLY A 149 11.69 -4.79 14.90
C GLY A 149 12.30 -5.78 13.90
N TRP A 150 12.27 -5.44 12.60
CA TRP A 150 12.89 -6.23 11.54
C TRP A 150 14.40 -6.35 11.72
N VAL A 151 15.09 -5.24 12.00
CA VAL A 151 16.54 -5.24 12.25
C VAL A 151 16.88 -6.09 13.47
N LEU A 152 16.16 -5.95 14.58
CA LEU A 152 16.37 -6.77 15.78
C LEU A 152 16.18 -8.26 15.50
N MET A 153 15.11 -8.61 14.75
CA MET A 153 14.84 -9.99 14.40
C MET A 153 15.88 -10.55 13.43
N LEU A 154 16.33 -9.76 12.45
CA LEU A 154 17.41 -10.11 11.53
C LEU A 154 18.69 -10.44 12.30
N VAL A 155 19.12 -9.56 13.21
CA VAL A 155 20.33 -9.78 14.04
C VAL A 155 20.21 -11.07 14.85
N ARG A 156 19.07 -11.28 15.51
CA ARG A 156 18.79 -12.50 16.28
C ARG A 156 18.87 -13.77 15.45
N LEU A 157 18.24 -13.77 14.27
CA LEU A 157 18.24 -14.93 13.36
C LEU A 157 19.64 -15.22 12.81
N LEU A 158 20.42 -14.18 12.49
CA LEU A 158 21.81 -14.32 12.04
C LEU A 158 22.73 -14.85 13.16
N GLN A 159 22.54 -14.41 14.41
CA GLN A 159 23.31 -14.91 15.57
C GLN A 159 22.97 -16.37 15.87
N SER A 160 21.72 -16.76 15.77
CA SER A 160 21.27 -18.14 16.00
C SER A 160 21.50 -19.06 14.79
N ARG A 161 22.04 -18.55 13.67
CA ARG A 161 22.31 -19.27 12.41
C ARG A 161 21.09 -20.07 11.93
N GLN A 162 19.90 -19.51 12.09
CA GLN A 162 18.69 -20.21 11.65
C GLN A 162 18.61 -20.21 10.13
N VAL A 163 18.45 -21.40 9.56
CA VAL A 163 18.22 -21.58 8.12
C VAL A 163 16.78 -21.18 7.79
N LEU A 164 16.59 -20.59 6.61
CA LEU A 164 15.25 -20.28 6.07
C LEU A 164 14.32 -21.50 6.15
N PRO A 165 13.02 -21.28 6.41
CA PRO A 165 12.02 -22.34 6.27
C PRO A 165 12.06 -22.95 4.87
N THR A 166 11.78 -24.23 4.80
CA THR A 166 11.73 -24.92 3.51
C THR A 166 10.67 -24.30 2.59
N PRO A 167 10.80 -24.42 1.26
CA PRO A 167 9.79 -23.92 0.32
C PRO A 167 8.37 -24.41 0.63
N LYS A 168 8.22 -25.64 1.14
CA LYS A 168 6.92 -26.18 1.58
C LYS A 168 6.35 -25.41 2.79
N GLN A 169 7.18 -25.07 3.77
CA GLN A 169 6.76 -24.28 4.95
C GLN A 169 6.43 -22.83 4.57
N LEU A 170 7.21 -22.23 3.66
CA LEU A 170 6.90 -20.91 3.11
C LEU A 170 5.58 -20.94 2.34
N LEU A 171 5.36 -21.94 1.50
CA LEU A 171 4.10 -22.10 0.76
C LEU A 171 2.91 -22.26 1.72
N LEU A 172 3.06 -23.06 2.77
CA LEU A 172 2.01 -23.22 3.80
C LEU A 172 1.73 -21.90 4.54
N GLY A 173 2.76 -21.10 4.83
CA GLY A 173 2.58 -19.76 5.39
C GLY A 173 1.90 -18.80 4.42
N MET A 174 2.15 -18.93 3.11
CA MET A 174 1.52 -18.13 2.06
C MET A 174 0.07 -18.55 1.76
N THR A 175 -0.38 -19.77 2.15
CA THR A 175 -1.78 -20.16 1.99
C THR A 175 -2.72 -19.25 2.75
N GLY A 176 -2.33 -18.77 3.93
CA GLY A 176 -3.09 -17.76 4.66
C GLY A 176 -3.29 -16.47 3.88
N LEU A 177 -2.23 -15.97 3.25
CA LEU A 177 -2.33 -14.79 2.37
C LEU A 177 -3.18 -15.11 1.13
N GLY A 178 -3.03 -16.29 0.54
CA GLY A 178 -3.83 -16.76 -0.60
C GLY A 178 -5.32 -16.84 -0.27
N VAL A 179 -5.67 -17.27 0.95
CA VAL A 179 -7.07 -17.26 1.44
C VAL A 179 -7.60 -15.83 1.54
N VAL A 180 -6.82 -14.89 2.08
CA VAL A 180 -7.23 -13.47 2.17
C VAL A 180 -7.46 -12.89 0.77
N VAL A 181 -6.53 -13.10 -0.16
CA VAL A 181 -6.67 -12.66 -1.56
C VAL A 181 -7.89 -13.32 -2.21
N GLY A 182 -8.09 -14.61 -2.01
CA GLY A 182 -9.26 -15.34 -2.50
C GLY A 182 -10.58 -14.79 -1.96
N LEU A 183 -10.63 -14.44 -0.68
CA LEU A 183 -11.80 -13.78 -0.08
C LEU A 183 -12.07 -12.40 -0.70
N VAL A 184 -11.04 -11.59 -0.93
CA VAL A 184 -11.17 -10.30 -1.62
C VAL A 184 -11.73 -10.48 -3.02
N LEU A 185 -11.26 -11.48 -3.76
CA LEU A 185 -11.78 -11.79 -5.11
C LEU A 185 -13.22 -12.28 -5.09
N VAL A 186 -13.60 -13.10 -4.10
CA VAL A 186 -14.97 -13.62 -3.95
C VAL A 186 -15.95 -12.54 -3.49
N LEU A 187 -15.55 -11.71 -2.53
CA LEU A 187 -16.38 -10.61 -2.02
C LEU A 187 -16.51 -9.45 -3.00
N GLY A 188 -15.62 -9.36 -3.96
CA GLY A 188 -15.51 -8.27 -4.92
C GLY A 188 -14.63 -7.12 -4.41
N ALA A 189 -13.67 -6.73 -5.23
CA ALA A 189 -12.69 -5.68 -4.86
C ALA A 189 -13.36 -4.33 -4.51
N VAL A 190 -14.43 -3.99 -5.20
CA VAL A 190 -15.20 -2.74 -4.97
C VAL A 190 -15.85 -2.74 -3.59
N GLN A 191 -16.50 -3.85 -3.18
CA GLN A 191 -17.11 -3.97 -1.85
C GLN A 191 -16.07 -3.90 -0.75
N VAL A 192 -14.93 -4.57 -0.93
CA VAL A 192 -13.81 -4.50 0.01
C VAL A 192 -13.26 -3.07 0.11
N PHE A 193 -13.10 -2.37 -1.01
CA PHE A 193 -12.70 -0.97 -1.04
C PHE A 193 -13.66 -0.08 -0.23
N TYR A 194 -14.97 -0.21 -0.44
CA TYR A 194 -15.97 0.57 0.30
C TYR A 194 -15.97 0.24 1.80
N GLN A 195 -15.86 -1.03 2.15
CA GLN A 195 -15.83 -1.45 3.56
C GLN A 195 -14.58 -0.94 4.27
N LEU A 196 -13.41 -0.97 3.62
CA LEU A 196 -12.17 -0.43 4.17
C LEU A 196 -12.29 1.09 4.40
N HIS A 197 -12.91 1.83 3.48
CA HIS A 197 -13.13 3.27 3.65
C HIS A 197 -14.00 3.57 4.87
N GLN A 198 -15.08 2.83 5.07
CA GLN A 198 -15.94 2.98 6.25
C GLN A 198 -15.24 2.68 7.58
N TRP A 199 -14.26 1.76 7.59
CA TRP A 199 -13.51 1.42 8.81
C TRP A 199 -12.35 2.37 9.09
N VAL A 200 -11.72 2.89 8.06
CA VAL A 200 -10.48 3.66 8.16
C VAL A 200 -10.75 5.15 8.36
N PHE A 201 -11.76 5.70 7.68
CA PHE A 201 -12.04 7.13 7.71
C PHE A 201 -13.07 7.51 8.77
N PRO A 202 -13.00 8.75 9.34
CA PRO A 202 -13.92 9.21 10.36
C PRO A 202 -15.38 9.20 9.89
N ALA A 203 -16.27 8.78 10.77
CA ALA A 203 -17.71 8.84 10.50
C ALA A 203 -18.14 10.30 10.22
N GLY A 204 -18.88 10.52 9.14
CA GLY A 204 -19.34 11.85 8.72
C GLY A 204 -18.41 12.58 7.76
N HIS A 205 -17.19 12.10 7.52
CA HIS A 205 -16.35 12.59 6.44
C HIS A 205 -16.73 11.92 5.12
N GLN A 206 -16.94 12.73 4.08
CA GLN A 206 -17.24 12.22 2.75
C GLN A 206 -15.97 11.63 2.13
N TRP A 207 -16.05 10.38 1.63
CA TRP A 207 -14.94 9.68 0.97
C TRP A 207 -15.33 9.14 -0.41
N PHE A 208 -16.63 9.18 -0.77
CA PHE A 208 -17.14 8.81 -2.08
C PHE A 208 -17.60 10.05 -2.82
N PHE A 209 -17.15 10.20 -4.08
CA PHE A 209 -17.44 11.35 -4.92
C PHE A 209 -17.82 10.89 -6.32
N TYR A 210 -18.91 11.43 -6.85
CA TYR A 210 -19.32 11.20 -8.23
C TYR A 210 -18.42 11.97 -9.21
N TYR A 211 -18.15 11.40 -10.38
CA TYR A 211 -17.28 12.03 -11.39
C TYR A 211 -17.81 13.38 -11.86
N GLU A 212 -19.14 13.53 -11.95
CA GLU A 212 -19.79 14.78 -12.33
C GLU A 212 -19.68 15.89 -11.27
N GLN A 213 -19.19 15.56 -10.07
CA GLN A 213 -19.07 16.51 -8.96
C GLN A 213 -17.64 16.66 -8.45
N SER A 214 -16.72 15.79 -8.86
CA SER A 214 -15.37 15.71 -8.35
C SER A 214 -14.35 15.57 -9.48
N LEU A 215 -13.52 16.59 -9.65
CA LEU A 215 -12.39 16.52 -10.58
C LEU A 215 -11.34 15.51 -10.10
N MET A 216 -11.13 15.39 -8.78
CA MET A 216 -10.22 14.44 -8.19
C MET A 216 -10.61 12.99 -8.56
N SER A 217 -11.85 12.58 -8.25
CA SER A 217 -12.34 11.23 -8.56
C SER A 217 -12.37 10.95 -10.06
N MET A 218 -12.79 11.93 -10.86
CA MET A 218 -12.82 11.82 -12.30
C MET A 218 -11.42 11.67 -12.91
N MET A 219 -10.47 12.52 -12.49
CA MET A 219 -9.10 12.52 -13.01
C MET A 219 -8.37 11.21 -12.65
N MET A 220 -8.65 10.66 -11.48
CA MET A 220 -8.09 9.40 -11.01
C MET A 220 -8.85 8.17 -11.51
N GLN A 221 -10.02 8.35 -12.12
CA GLN A 221 -10.94 7.25 -12.44
C GLN A 221 -11.12 6.32 -11.23
N ALA A 222 -11.36 6.92 -10.05
CA ALA A 222 -11.50 6.14 -8.83
C ALA A 222 -12.73 5.19 -8.88
N PRO A 223 -12.59 3.91 -8.49
CA PRO A 223 -11.47 3.33 -7.77
C PRO A 223 -10.38 2.65 -8.62
N ASP A 224 -10.45 2.68 -9.94
CA ASP A 224 -9.63 1.86 -10.84
C ASP A 224 -8.12 2.15 -10.68
N LEU A 225 -7.73 3.43 -10.61
CA LEU A 225 -6.34 3.82 -10.37
C LEU A 225 -5.77 3.15 -9.11
N PHE A 226 -6.55 3.10 -8.03
CA PHE A 226 -6.09 2.50 -6.77
C PHE A 226 -5.93 0.98 -6.87
N GLY A 227 -6.70 0.33 -7.75
CA GLY A 227 -6.50 -1.08 -8.11
C GLY A 227 -5.14 -1.30 -8.78
N TYR A 228 -4.78 -0.48 -9.77
CA TYR A 228 -3.46 -0.54 -10.41
C TYR A 228 -2.33 -0.27 -9.41
N ILE A 229 -2.46 0.76 -8.58
CA ILE A 229 -1.49 1.08 -7.52
C ILE A 229 -1.32 -0.12 -6.57
N ALA A 230 -2.40 -0.73 -6.12
CA ALA A 230 -2.34 -1.89 -5.21
C ALA A 230 -1.59 -3.08 -5.83
N VAL A 231 -1.81 -3.36 -7.13
CA VAL A 231 -1.10 -4.42 -7.86
C VAL A 231 0.40 -4.08 -7.96
N MET A 232 0.74 -2.87 -8.38
CA MET A 232 2.13 -2.43 -8.52
C MET A 232 2.88 -2.49 -7.18
N LEU A 233 2.27 -1.99 -6.10
CA LEU A 233 2.84 -2.07 -4.76
C LEU A 233 3.06 -3.50 -4.30
N SER A 234 2.07 -4.38 -4.51
CA SER A 234 2.14 -5.79 -4.10
C SER A 234 3.22 -6.56 -4.84
N VAL A 235 3.27 -6.42 -6.17
CA VAL A 235 4.28 -7.10 -7.00
C VAL A 235 5.69 -6.63 -6.64
N THR A 236 5.90 -5.33 -6.52
CA THR A 236 7.21 -4.76 -6.16
C THR A 236 7.62 -5.18 -4.75
N ALA A 237 6.70 -5.17 -3.78
CA ALA A 237 6.98 -5.62 -2.42
C ALA A 237 7.33 -7.12 -2.35
N LEU A 238 6.69 -7.97 -3.15
CA LEU A 238 7.06 -9.38 -3.25
C LEU A 238 8.48 -9.57 -3.81
N ILE A 239 8.84 -8.84 -4.86
CA ILE A 239 10.20 -8.86 -5.44
C ILE A 239 11.24 -8.43 -4.41
N ILE A 240 11.00 -7.31 -3.71
CA ILE A 240 11.88 -6.81 -2.65
C ILE A 240 11.98 -7.83 -1.52
N SER A 241 10.86 -8.42 -1.07
CA SER A 241 10.85 -9.44 -0.01
C SER A 241 11.69 -10.65 -0.39
N MET A 242 11.54 -11.15 -1.63
CA MET A 242 12.38 -12.26 -2.13
C MET A 242 13.86 -11.90 -2.15
N GLY A 243 14.21 -10.68 -2.57
CA GLY A 243 15.59 -10.18 -2.55
C GLY A 243 16.17 -10.11 -1.14
N LEU A 244 15.40 -9.61 -0.15
CA LEU A 244 15.82 -9.53 1.25
C LEU A 244 16.01 -10.93 1.86
N LEU A 245 15.12 -11.88 1.58
CA LEU A 245 15.24 -13.26 2.05
C LEU A 245 16.42 -13.99 1.39
N TRP A 246 16.63 -13.78 0.11
CA TRP A 246 17.81 -14.30 -0.58
C TRP A 246 19.12 -13.77 0.03
N LEU A 247 19.19 -12.46 0.27
CA LEU A 247 20.33 -11.82 0.92
C LEU A 247 20.59 -12.41 2.32
N TYR A 248 19.53 -12.58 3.11
CA TYR A 248 19.60 -13.24 4.40
C TYR A 248 20.26 -14.63 4.28
N GLN A 249 19.79 -15.45 3.33
CA GLN A 249 20.32 -16.80 3.11
C GLN A 249 21.81 -16.79 2.75
N GLN A 250 22.25 -15.83 1.93
CA GLN A 250 23.67 -15.66 1.60
C GLN A 250 24.52 -15.31 2.84
N LEU A 251 23.97 -14.48 3.73
CA LEU A 251 24.66 -14.10 4.97
C LEU A 251 24.78 -15.27 5.96
N VAL A 252 23.79 -16.15 6.02
CA VAL A 252 23.84 -17.34 6.90
C VAL A 252 24.78 -18.41 6.33
N SER A 253 24.80 -18.62 5.00
CA SER A 253 25.61 -19.66 4.37
C SER A 253 27.12 -19.35 4.36
N LYS A 254 27.52 -18.08 4.46
CA LYS A 254 28.93 -17.65 4.49
C LYS A 254 29.58 -17.69 5.88
N ARG A 255 28.80 -17.96 6.92
CA ARG A 255 29.25 -18.07 8.32
C ARG A 255 29.24 -19.51 8.80
#